data_669c0c15ea951e6791a52674405a8178
#
_entry.id   669c0c15ea951e6791a52674405a8178
#
_cell.length_a   1.000
_cell.length_b   1.000
_cell.length_c   1.000
_cell.angle_alpha   90.00
_cell.angle_beta   90.00
_cell.angle_gamma   90.00
#
_symmetry.space_group_name_H-M   'P 1'
#
loop_
_entity.id
_entity.type
_entity.pdbx_description
1 polymer ?
#
loop_
_entity_poly.entity_id
_entity_poly.type
_entity_poly.pdbx_seq_one_letter_code
_entity_poly.pdbx_strand_id
1 'polypeptide(L)'
;MNDTFIYLLKSVIYAGIFFGYYSLFLKNTIYHSYNRYYLLASMALSVVFPCVTITYSPISKEQVAANPALKYLMYGSTAPVQETHIPWDLIAMGVISVLLLSYLAYSVLRIFRLKAIHSKTQMGEFTFIETDLEEAPFSFFSNLFWKKSISIEEENGQKMLHHELVHIRQKHTWDRLFSQFICAIFWMNPFNWIMQKELQNIHEFIADRDAVGTGEVDAFAKMLLQTYYGNHFLNPSHSFYYSSIKRRIIMLTT
;
A
#
# COMPACT_ATOMS: atom_id res chain seq x y z
N MET A 1 14.79 6.94 -27.16
CA MET A 1 14.27 6.16 -26.00
C MET A 1 13.11 6.98 -25.47
N ASN A 2 11.91 6.39 -25.41
CA ASN A 2 10.70 7.17 -25.08
C ASN A 2 10.82 7.80 -23.69
N ASP A 3 10.50 9.09 -23.57
CA ASP A 3 10.61 9.84 -22.30
C ASP A 3 9.81 9.15 -21.16
N THR A 4 8.72 8.49 -21.52
CA THR A 4 7.92 7.67 -20.60
C THR A 4 8.70 6.49 -20.02
N PHE A 5 9.49 5.79 -20.87
CA PHE A 5 10.29 4.68 -20.38
C PHE A 5 11.37 5.14 -19.42
N ILE A 6 12.02 6.28 -19.71
CA ILE A 6 13.01 6.89 -18.81
C ILE A 6 12.35 7.28 -17.47
N TYR A 7 11.15 7.87 -17.53
CA TYR A 7 10.39 8.23 -16.32
C TYR A 7 10.08 6.99 -15.47
N LEU A 8 9.55 5.93 -16.07
CA LEU A 8 9.22 4.68 -15.37
C LEU A 8 10.49 4.03 -14.77
N LEU A 9 11.57 3.98 -15.51
CA LEU A 9 12.84 3.45 -15.03
C LEU A 9 13.35 4.23 -13.82
N LYS A 10 13.32 5.57 -13.88
CA LYS A 10 13.67 6.43 -12.75
C LYS A 10 12.77 6.15 -11.53
N SER A 11 11.44 6.03 -11.75
CA SER A 11 10.48 5.72 -10.67
C SER A 11 10.81 4.38 -9.99
N VAL A 12 11.14 3.35 -10.77
CA VAL A 12 11.54 2.04 -10.22
C VAL A 12 12.86 2.16 -9.42
N ILE A 13 13.84 2.91 -9.92
CA ILE A 13 15.13 3.11 -9.22
C ILE A 13 14.89 3.85 -7.89
N TYR A 14 14.16 4.96 -7.89
CA TYR A 14 13.87 5.70 -6.65
C TYR A 14 13.08 4.83 -5.65
N ALA A 15 12.06 4.12 -6.10
CA ALA A 15 11.31 3.19 -5.25
C ALA A 15 12.23 2.09 -4.67
N GLY A 16 13.14 1.56 -5.48
CA GLY A 16 14.13 0.57 -5.04
C GLY A 16 15.09 1.11 -3.98
N ILE A 17 15.57 2.34 -4.13
CA ILE A 17 16.44 3.01 -3.14
C ILE A 17 15.68 3.21 -1.82
N PHE A 18 14.47 3.76 -1.87
CA PHE A 18 13.65 3.98 -0.65
C PHE A 18 13.30 2.67 0.04
N PHE A 19 12.89 1.65 -0.74
CA PHE A 19 12.60 0.33 -0.17
C PHE A 19 13.86 -0.35 0.38
N GLY A 20 15.01 -0.19 -0.28
CA GLY A 20 16.30 -0.68 0.21
C GLY A 20 16.67 -0.09 1.57
N TYR A 21 16.54 1.23 1.74
CA TYR A 21 16.74 1.88 3.03
C TYR A 21 15.77 1.36 4.10
N TYR A 22 14.48 1.26 3.78
CA TYR A 22 13.49 0.69 4.68
C TYR A 22 13.88 -0.73 5.11
N SER A 23 14.24 -1.58 4.15
CA SER A 23 14.55 -2.98 4.40
C SER A 23 15.77 -3.18 5.28
N LEU A 24 16.79 -2.33 5.13
CA LEU A 24 18.05 -2.43 5.88
C LEU A 24 17.97 -1.83 7.28
N PHE A 25 17.24 -0.71 7.45
CA PHE A 25 17.31 0.08 8.68
C PHE A 25 16.01 0.14 9.47
N LEU A 26 14.84 -0.01 8.83
CA LEU A 26 13.55 0.28 9.45
C LEU A 26 12.66 -0.96 9.65
N LYS A 27 12.79 -1.96 8.79
CA LYS A 27 11.85 -3.09 8.68
C LYS A 27 11.57 -3.84 9.98
N ASN A 28 12.55 -3.98 10.86
CA ASN A 28 12.46 -4.76 12.09
C ASN A 28 12.54 -3.89 13.35
N THR A 29 12.19 -2.62 13.25
CA THR A 29 12.19 -1.69 14.38
C THR A 29 10.80 -1.57 15.00
N ILE A 30 10.76 -1.21 16.28
CA ILE A 30 9.51 -0.99 17.04
C ILE A 30 8.80 0.33 16.68
N TYR A 31 9.41 1.16 15.82
CA TYR A 31 8.87 2.47 15.42
C TYR A 31 7.82 2.35 14.32
N HIS A 32 6.75 1.58 14.54
CA HIS A 32 5.74 1.25 13.53
C HIS A 32 5.09 2.48 12.90
N SER A 33 4.75 3.51 13.71
CA SER A 33 4.16 4.75 13.19
C SER A 33 5.11 5.50 12.25
N TYR A 34 6.40 5.58 12.58
CA TYR A 34 7.41 6.17 11.70
C TYR A 34 7.55 5.38 10.40
N ASN A 35 7.64 4.06 10.48
CA ASN A 35 7.75 3.17 9.34
C ASN A 35 6.54 3.29 8.39
N ARG A 36 5.34 3.48 8.94
CA ARG A 36 4.10 3.74 8.19
C ARG A 36 4.23 4.98 7.31
N TYR A 37 4.55 6.12 7.92
CA TYR A 37 4.68 7.38 7.19
C TYR A 37 5.86 7.37 6.21
N TYR A 38 6.97 6.70 6.58
CA TYR A 38 8.10 6.52 5.70
C TYR A 38 7.71 5.79 4.40
N LEU A 39 6.99 4.66 4.49
CA LEU A 39 6.55 3.91 3.31
C LEU A 39 5.57 4.70 2.45
N LEU A 40 4.60 5.40 3.05
CA LEU A 40 3.67 6.27 2.33
C LEU A 40 4.40 7.38 1.58
N ALA A 41 5.32 8.07 2.25
CA ALA A 41 6.14 9.11 1.65
C ALA A 41 7.04 8.55 0.53
N SER A 42 7.66 7.38 0.74
CA SER A 42 8.49 6.70 -0.26
C SER A 42 7.72 6.36 -1.54
N MET A 43 6.50 5.86 -1.41
CA MET A 43 5.62 5.60 -2.56
C MET A 43 5.29 6.89 -3.32
N ALA A 44 4.91 7.97 -2.61
CA ALA A 44 4.64 9.26 -3.22
C ALA A 44 5.88 9.86 -3.91
N LEU A 45 7.03 9.88 -3.21
CA LEU A 45 8.28 10.46 -3.72
C LEU A 45 8.86 9.69 -4.89
N SER A 46 8.69 8.36 -4.96
CA SER A 46 9.11 7.55 -6.10
C SER A 46 8.41 7.94 -7.41
N VAL A 47 7.21 8.53 -7.30
CA VAL A 47 6.43 9.04 -8.42
C VAL A 47 6.78 10.49 -8.75
N VAL A 48 7.00 11.32 -7.72
CA VAL A 48 7.24 12.77 -7.89
C VAL A 48 8.67 13.07 -8.33
N PHE A 49 9.69 12.39 -7.76
CA PHE A 49 11.09 12.68 -8.06
C PHE A 49 11.50 12.53 -9.53
N PRO A 50 10.99 11.55 -10.30
CA PRO A 50 11.30 11.48 -11.73
C PRO A 50 10.85 12.71 -12.53
N CYS A 51 9.86 13.47 -12.04
CA CYS A 51 9.40 14.70 -12.68
C CYS A 51 10.39 15.86 -12.48
N VAL A 52 11.26 15.77 -11.48
CA VAL A 52 12.26 16.83 -11.21
C VAL A 52 13.44 16.62 -12.13
N THR A 53 13.54 17.43 -13.18
CA THR A 53 14.67 17.43 -14.10
C THR A 53 15.65 18.54 -13.75
N ILE A 54 16.86 18.16 -13.32
CA ILE A 54 17.94 19.12 -13.11
C ILE A 54 18.75 19.13 -14.41
N THR A 55 18.59 20.18 -15.22
CA THR A 55 19.38 20.36 -16.43
C THR A 55 20.70 21.02 -16.06
N TYR A 56 21.77 20.23 -16.06
CA TYR A 56 23.12 20.75 -15.95
C TYR A 56 23.68 20.92 -17.36
N SER A 57 23.85 22.17 -17.80
CA SER A 57 24.48 22.50 -19.08
C SER A 57 25.91 23.00 -18.80
N PRO A 58 26.94 22.16 -18.98
CA PRO A 58 28.33 22.59 -18.77
C PRO A 58 28.82 23.56 -19.85
N ILE A 59 28.08 23.67 -20.95
CA ILE A 59 28.41 24.56 -22.08
C ILE A 59 27.32 25.62 -22.15
N SER A 60 27.71 26.92 -22.09
CA SER A 60 26.75 28.01 -22.22
C SER A 60 26.09 27.98 -23.61
N LYS A 61 24.79 28.30 -23.67
CA LYS A 61 24.05 28.41 -24.94
C LYS A 61 24.71 29.37 -25.92
N GLU A 62 25.41 30.40 -25.39
CA GLU A 62 26.18 31.37 -26.19
C GLU A 62 27.39 30.70 -26.87
N GLN A 63 28.12 29.80 -26.19
CA GLN A 63 29.26 29.08 -26.78
C GLN A 63 28.80 28.12 -27.87
N VAL A 64 27.61 27.48 -27.73
CA VAL A 64 27.02 26.64 -28.76
C VAL A 64 26.56 27.48 -29.96
N ALA A 65 25.99 28.65 -29.73
CA ALA A 65 25.56 29.54 -30.81
C ALA A 65 26.73 30.14 -31.61
N ALA A 66 27.87 30.39 -30.94
CA ALA A 66 29.06 30.95 -31.55
C ALA A 66 29.89 29.92 -32.37
N ASN A 67 29.69 28.62 -32.15
CA ASN A 67 30.43 27.58 -32.89
C ASN A 67 29.49 26.71 -33.72
N PRO A 68 29.50 26.91 -35.08
CA PRO A 68 28.62 26.15 -35.98
C PRO A 68 28.88 24.65 -35.95
N ALA A 69 30.10 24.18 -35.70
CA ALA A 69 30.42 22.78 -35.58
C ALA A 69 29.81 22.17 -34.30
N LEU A 70 29.80 22.90 -33.19
CA LEU A 70 29.19 22.46 -31.94
C LEU A 70 27.66 22.43 -32.02
N LYS A 71 27.10 23.42 -32.78
CA LYS A 71 25.67 23.46 -33.09
C LYS A 71 25.25 22.24 -33.91
N TYR A 72 26.06 21.86 -34.90
CA TYR A 72 25.83 20.69 -35.76
C TYR A 72 25.89 19.38 -34.95
N LEU A 73 26.85 19.25 -34.02
CA LEU A 73 27.01 18.07 -33.14
C LEU A 73 25.86 17.95 -32.15
N MET A 74 25.35 19.06 -31.62
CA MET A 74 24.28 19.04 -30.59
C MET A 74 22.87 18.96 -31.17
N TYR A 75 22.62 19.59 -32.31
CA TYR A 75 21.25 19.67 -32.90
C TYR A 75 21.08 18.88 -34.19
N GLY A 76 22.14 18.32 -34.77
CA GLY A 76 22.10 17.57 -36.01
C GLY A 76 21.67 18.44 -37.22
N SER A 77 21.83 17.92 -38.43
CA SER A 77 21.50 18.64 -39.67
C SER A 77 20.09 18.41 -40.18
N THR A 78 19.32 17.57 -39.52
CA THR A 78 17.95 17.27 -39.98
C THR A 78 16.94 17.70 -38.93
N ALA A 79 15.99 18.56 -39.36
CA ALA A 79 14.76 18.68 -38.61
C ALA A 79 14.19 17.27 -38.43
N PRO A 80 13.88 16.84 -37.21
CA PRO A 80 13.31 15.52 -37.02
C PRO A 80 12.02 15.46 -37.82
N VAL A 81 11.96 14.54 -38.77
CA VAL A 81 10.68 14.16 -39.36
C VAL A 81 9.88 13.61 -38.20
N GLN A 82 8.90 14.36 -37.79
CA GLN A 82 8.00 13.98 -36.69
C GLN A 82 7.09 12.89 -37.25
N GLU A 83 7.57 11.65 -37.28
CA GLU A 83 6.70 10.51 -37.52
C GLU A 83 5.69 10.50 -36.40
N THR A 84 4.43 10.72 -36.72
CA THR A 84 3.31 10.61 -35.77
C THR A 84 3.08 9.12 -35.47
N HIS A 85 3.98 8.55 -34.69
CA HIS A 85 3.80 7.20 -34.15
C HIS A 85 2.72 7.25 -33.07
N ILE A 86 1.64 6.48 -33.29
CA ILE A 86 0.66 6.25 -32.21
C ILE A 86 1.38 5.51 -31.08
N PRO A 87 1.40 6.04 -29.87
CA PRO A 87 2.13 5.42 -28.75
C PRO A 87 1.30 4.26 -28.18
N TRP A 88 1.29 3.13 -28.86
CA TRP A 88 0.53 1.93 -28.45
C TRP A 88 0.91 1.40 -27.09
N ASP A 89 2.18 1.58 -26.71
CA ASP A 89 2.71 1.27 -25.37
C ASP A 89 2.03 2.08 -24.26
N LEU A 90 1.88 3.40 -24.45
CA LEU A 90 1.17 4.28 -23.52
C LEU A 90 -0.33 3.95 -23.43
N ILE A 91 -0.94 3.67 -24.58
CA ILE A 91 -2.36 3.29 -24.61
C ILE A 91 -2.57 1.98 -23.84
N ALA A 92 -1.75 0.96 -24.08
CA ALA A 92 -1.84 -0.32 -23.38
C ALA A 92 -1.63 -0.15 -21.85
N MET A 93 -0.63 0.65 -21.46
CA MET A 93 -0.40 0.96 -20.05
C MET A 93 -1.60 1.67 -19.42
N GLY A 94 -2.16 2.66 -20.10
CA GLY A 94 -3.34 3.39 -19.66
C GLY A 94 -4.56 2.49 -19.48
N VAL A 95 -4.80 1.59 -20.44
CA VAL A 95 -5.91 0.62 -20.37
C VAL A 95 -5.78 -0.27 -19.15
N ILE A 96 -4.60 -0.84 -18.88
CA ILE A 96 -4.36 -1.67 -17.70
C ILE A 96 -4.59 -0.86 -16.41
N SER A 97 -4.06 0.36 -16.34
CA SER A 97 -4.27 1.24 -15.18
C SER A 97 -5.76 1.54 -14.94
N VAL A 98 -6.52 1.83 -16.00
CA VAL A 98 -7.97 2.06 -15.92
C VAL A 98 -8.71 0.81 -15.44
N LEU A 99 -8.33 -0.38 -15.90
CA LEU A 99 -8.92 -1.63 -15.43
C LEU A 99 -8.65 -1.87 -13.94
N LEU A 100 -7.41 -1.63 -13.47
CA LEU A 100 -7.05 -1.77 -12.05
C LEU A 100 -7.77 -0.74 -11.18
N LEU A 101 -7.87 0.51 -11.62
CA LEU A 101 -8.63 1.56 -10.92
C LEU A 101 -10.13 1.24 -10.88
N SER A 102 -10.68 0.71 -11.97
CA SER A 102 -12.09 0.28 -12.02
C SER A 102 -12.35 -0.88 -11.07
N TYR A 103 -11.43 -1.83 -10.96
CA TYR A 103 -11.51 -2.91 -10.00
C TYR A 103 -11.43 -2.39 -8.55
N LEU A 104 -10.56 -1.42 -8.27
CA LEU A 104 -10.46 -0.77 -6.97
C LEU A 104 -11.77 -0.05 -6.62
N ALA A 105 -12.32 0.74 -7.54
CA ALA A 105 -13.60 1.42 -7.38
C ALA A 105 -14.76 0.42 -7.13
N TYR A 106 -14.82 -0.66 -7.92
CA TYR A 106 -15.80 -1.73 -7.72
C TYR A 106 -15.70 -2.35 -6.32
N SER A 107 -14.48 -2.62 -5.84
CA SER A 107 -14.25 -3.20 -4.51
C SER A 107 -14.74 -2.27 -3.39
N VAL A 108 -14.46 -0.98 -3.51
CA VAL A 108 -14.94 0.04 -2.56
C VAL A 108 -16.48 0.15 -2.61
N LEU A 109 -17.06 0.21 -3.80
CA LEU A 109 -18.53 0.26 -3.97
C LEU A 109 -19.21 -0.99 -3.42
N ARG A 110 -18.61 -2.18 -3.57
CA ARG A 110 -19.11 -3.43 -2.98
C ARG A 110 -19.22 -3.31 -1.46
N ILE A 111 -18.22 -2.75 -0.77
CA ILE A 111 -18.26 -2.56 0.69
C ILE A 111 -19.36 -1.57 1.08
N PHE A 112 -19.54 -0.47 0.33
CA PHE A 112 -20.62 0.47 0.58
C PHE A 112 -22.02 -0.15 0.36
N ARG A 113 -22.16 -1.04 -0.63
CA ARG A 113 -23.40 -1.80 -0.83
C ARG A 113 -23.67 -2.75 0.34
N LEU A 114 -22.64 -3.45 0.84
CA LEU A 114 -22.76 -4.27 2.04
C LEU A 114 -23.23 -3.45 3.24
N LYS A 115 -22.67 -2.25 3.44
CA LYS A 115 -23.15 -1.32 4.46
C LYS A 115 -24.63 -0.93 4.26
N ALA A 116 -25.11 -0.81 3.01
CA ALA A 116 -26.49 -0.40 2.73
C ALA A 116 -27.50 -1.49 3.08
N ILE A 117 -27.15 -2.75 2.93
CA ILE A 117 -28.05 -3.90 3.07
C ILE A 117 -28.20 -4.35 4.54
N HIS A 118 -27.14 -4.22 5.35
CA HIS A 118 -27.13 -4.72 6.72
C HIS A 118 -27.66 -3.70 7.73
N SER A 119 -28.14 -4.19 8.88
CA SER A 119 -28.57 -3.36 10.01
C SER A 119 -27.36 -2.59 10.57
N LYS A 120 -27.60 -1.34 10.96
CA LYS A 120 -26.56 -0.39 11.40
C LYS A 120 -26.93 0.14 12.76
N THR A 121 -25.98 0.09 13.67
CA THR A 121 -26.08 0.73 14.98
C THR A 121 -24.94 1.73 15.11
N GLN A 122 -25.26 3.01 15.35
CA GLN A 122 -24.22 4.01 15.60
C GLN A 122 -23.71 3.87 17.01
N MET A 123 -22.39 3.64 17.15
CA MET A 123 -21.70 3.54 18.44
C MET A 123 -20.60 4.62 18.53
N GLY A 124 -20.98 5.82 18.98
CA GLY A 124 -20.05 6.94 19.09
C GLY A 124 -19.42 7.31 17.73
N GLU A 125 -18.12 7.13 17.60
CA GLU A 125 -17.34 7.53 16.39
C GLU A 125 -17.42 6.53 15.23
N PHE A 126 -18.00 5.35 15.42
CA PHE A 126 -18.08 4.34 14.37
C PHE A 126 -19.47 3.75 14.22
N THR A 127 -19.72 3.17 13.05
CA THR A 127 -20.96 2.44 12.74
C THR A 127 -20.69 0.95 12.90
N PHE A 128 -21.41 0.30 13.80
CA PHE A 128 -21.41 -1.14 13.99
C PHE A 128 -22.40 -1.81 13.03
N ILE A 129 -21.93 -2.83 12.31
CA ILE A 129 -22.71 -3.52 11.27
C ILE A 129 -22.57 -5.02 11.52
N GLU A 130 -23.67 -5.67 11.92
CA GLU A 130 -23.68 -7.12 12.08
C GLU A 130 -23.80 -7.81 10.71
N THR A 131 -22.96 -8.81 10.50
CA THR A 131 -22.90 -9.56 9.26
C THR A 131 -22.63 -11.04 9.51
N ASP A 132 -22.99 -11.87 8.53
CA ASP A 132 -22.66 -13.29 8.52
C ASP A 132 -21.51 -13.63 7.55
N LEU A 133 -20.78 -12.60 7.06
CA LEU A 133 -19.63 -12.77 6.17
C LEU A 133 -18.52 -13.58 6.85
N GLU A 134 -17.89 -14.49 6.11
CA GLU A 134 -16.79 -15.30 6.60
C GLU A 134 -15.55 -14.46 6.92
N GLU A 135 -15.34 -13.37 6.16
CA GLU A 135 -14.22 -12.45 6.30
C GLU A 135 -14.34 -11.50 7.52
N ALA A 136 -15.52 -11.42 8.15
CA ALA A 136 -15.71 -10.60 9.35
C ALA A 136 -15.07 -11.28 10.58
N PRO A 137 -14.52 -10.49 11.54
CA PRO A 137 -14.62 -9.04 11.64
C PRO A 137 -13.59 -8.29 10.76
N PHE A 138 -13.98 -7.11 10.26
CA PHE A 138 -13.09 -6.18 9.59
C PHE A 138 -13.61 -4.75 9.65
N SER A 139 -12.70 -3.78 9.53
CA SER A 139 -13.03 -2.35 9.52
C SER A 139 -12.81 -1.70 8.17
N PHE A 140 -13.68 -0.75 7.80
CA PHE A 140 -13.55 0.04 6.59
C PHE A 140 -14.04 1.49 6.81
N PHE A 141 -13.17 2.47 6.71
CA PHE A 141 -13.37 3.84 7.20
C PHE A 141 -13.83 3.84 8.66
N SER A 142 -15.01 4.42 8.95
CA SER A 142 -15.63 4.43 10.27
C SER A 142 -16.68 3.33 10.43
N ASN A 143 -16.61 2.25 9.64
CA ASN A 143 -17.56 1.15 9.73
C ASN A 143 -16.85 -0.11 10.20
N LEU A 144 -17.41 -0.75 11.21
CA LEU A 144 -16.97 -2.03 11.73
C LEU A 144 -17.99 -3.11 11.32
N PHE A 145 -17.55 -4.06 10.52
CA PHE A 145 -18.34 -5.23 10.13
C PHE A 145 -18.02 -6.36 11.10
N TRP A 146 -19.01 -6.76 11.90
CA TRP A 146 -18.83 -7.74 12.97
C TRP A 146 -19.58 -9.03 12.68
N LYS A 147 -18.95 -10.17 12.92
CA LYS A 147 -19.55 -11.48 12.71
C LYS A 147 -20.49 -11.81 13.87
N LYS A 148 -21.74 -12.14 13.59
CA LYS A 148 -22.77 -12.45 14.61
C LYS A 148 -22.38 -13.61 15.53
N SER A 149 -21.58 -14.56 15.05
CA SER A 149 -21.14 -15.72 15.84
C SER A 149 -20.06 -15.39 16.88
N ILE A 150 -19.52 -14.17 16.91
CA ILE A 150 -18.47 -13.74 17.86
C ILE A 150 -19.10 -12.87 18.91
N SER A 151 -19.14 -13.38 20.15
CA SER A 151 -19.64 -12.61 21.29
C SER A 151 -18.64 -11.51 21.67
N ILE A 152 -19.12 -10.26 21.77
CA ILE A 152 -18.31 -9.12 22.21
C ILE A 152 -18.04 -9.20 23.72
N GLU A 153 -18.89 -9.90 24.47
CA GLU A 153 -18.75 -10.02 25.93
C GLU A 153 -17.59 -10.94 26.34
N GLU A 154 -17.18 -11.83 25.43
CA GLU A 154 -16.02 -12.69 25.66
C GLU A 154 -14.71 -11.91 25.54
N GLU A 155 -13.70 -12.28 26.33
CA GLU A 155 -12.38 -11.64 26.34
C GLU A 155 -11.74 -11.60 24.93
N ASN A 156 -11.84 -12.68 24.17
CA ASN A 156 -11.35 -12.73 22.80
C ASN A 156 -12.10 -11.75 21.87
N GLY A 157 -13.43 -11.65 22.02
CA GLY A 157 -14.24 -10.71 21.25
C GLY A 157 -13.87 -9.25 21.57
N GLN A 158 -13.63 -8.92 22.83
CA GLN A 158 -13.18 -7.58 23.23
C GLN A 158 -11.81 -7.22 22.65
N LYS A 159 -10.85 -8.15 22.65
CA LYS A 159 -9.52 -7.95 22.05
C LYS A 159 -9.61 -7.74 20.53
N MET A 160 -10.45 -8.53 19.85
CA MET A 160 -10.71 -8.37 18.41
C MET A 160 -11.38 -7.03 18.12
N LEU A 161 -12.38 -6.64 18.91
CA LEU A 161 -13.05 -5.36 18.78
C LEU A 161 -12.05 -4.20 18.93
N HIS A 162 -11.19 -4.26 19.94
CA HIS A 162 -10.18 -3.23 20.17
C HIS A 162 -9.21 -3.14 18.99
N HIS A 163 -8.74 -4.28 18.47
CA HIS A 163 -7.89 -4.35 17.28
C HIS A 163 -8.52 -3.64 16.07
N GLU A 164 -9.78 -3.92 15.76
CA GLU A 164 -10.50 -3.30 14.65
C GLU A 164 -10.73 -1.79 14.86
N LEU A 165 -11.00 -1.38 16.09
CA LEU A 165 -11.15 0.05 16.43
C LEU A 165 -9.85 0.84 16.21
N VAL A 166 -8.69 0.22 16.39
CA VAL A 166 -7.40 0.86 16.07
C VAL A 166 -7.31 1.16 14.58
N HIS A 167 -7.72 0.25 13.70
CA HIS A 167 -7.74 0.51 12.26
C HIS A 167 -8.62 1.71 11.90
N ILE A 168 -9.77 1.88 12.58
CA ILE A 168 -10.66 3.03 12.39
C ILE A 168 -10.00 4.31 12.89
N ARG A 169 -9.51 4.33 14.14
CA ARG A 169 -8.90 5.51 14.78
C ARG A 169 -7.66 5.98 14.05
N GLN A 170 -6.80 5.04 13.64
CA GLN A 170 -5.58 5.30 12.89
C GLN A 170 -5.82 5.58 11.39
N LYS A 171 -7.08 5.46 10.93
CA LYS A 171 -7.48 5.71 9.53
C LYS A 171 -6.71 4.86 8.51
N HIS A 172 -6.40 3.62 8.84
CA HIS A 172 -5.63 2.70 7.99
C HIS A 172 -6.25 2.46 6.62
N THR A 173 -7.59 2.64 6.49
CA THR A 173 -8.29 2.55 5.20
C THR A 173 -7.77 3.58 4.19
N TRP A 174 -7.44 4.80 4.63
CA TRP A 174 -6.91 5.83 3.73
C TRP A 174 -5.53 5.46 3.18
N ASP A 175 -4.66 4.92 4.01
CA ASP A 175 -3.33 4.48 3.59
C ASP A 175 -3.43 3.32 2.61
N ARG A 176 -4.35 2.37 2.89
CA ARG A 176 -4.62 1.23 2.01
C ARG A 176 -5.10 1.70 0.63
N LEU A 177 -6.07 2.62 0.59
CA LEU A 177 -6.59 3.17 -0.66
C LEU A 177 -5.53 3.98 -1.42
N PHE A 178 -4.75 4.79 -0.71
CA PHE A 178 -3.64 5.54 -1.31
C PHE A 178 -2.60 4.60 -1.93
N SER A 179 -2.14 3.61 -1.19
CA SER A 179 -1.14 2.65 -1.70
C SER A 179 -1.67 1.83 -2.88
N GLN A 180 -2.94 1.40 -2.84
CA GLN A 180 -3.60 0.70 -3.95
C GLN A 180 -3.75 1.59 -5.19
N PHE A 181 -4.06 2.87 -5.00
CA PHE A 181 -4.14 3.85 -6.08
C PHE A 181 -2.78 4.03 -6.78
N ILE A 182 -1.70 4.20 -6.01
CA ILE A 182 -0.34 4.27 -6.58
C ILE A 182 0.01 2.97 -7.32
N CYS A 183 -0.28 1.80 -6.74
CA CYS A 183 -0.03 0.52 -7.39
C CYS A 183 -0.86 0.34 -8.67
N ALA A 184 -2.08 0.85 -8.75
CA ALA A 184 -2.92 0.74 -9.93
C ALA A 184 -2.42 1.62 -11.10
N ILE A 185 -1.89 2.81 -10.81
CA ILE A 185 -1.33 3.70 -11.84
C ILE A 185 0.07 3.23 -12.26
N PHE A 186 0.92 2.92 -11.29
CA PHE A 186 2.32 2.50 -11.49
C PHE A 186 2.49 0.99 -11.28
N TRP A 187 1.57 0.21 -11.85
CA TRP A 187 1.49 -1.25 -11.67
C TRP A 187 2.76 -1.99 -12.13
N MET A 188 3.52 -1.41 -13.05
CA MET A 188 4.80 -1.96 -13.52
C MET A 188 5.93 -1.85 -12.48
N ASN A 189 5.78 -1.01 -11.44
CA ASN A 189 6.79 -0.84 -10.41
C ASN A 189 6.63 -1.91 -9.30
N PRO A 190 7.49 -2.94 -9.26
CA PRO A 190 7.36 -4.03 -8.30
C PRO A 190 7.57 -3.57 -6.85
N PHE A 191 8.38 -2.52 -6.62
CA PHE A 191 8.64 -2.02 -5.28
C PHE A 191 7.40 -1.40 -4.63
N ASN A 192 6.50 -0.79 -5.41
CA ASN A 192 5.25 -0.26 -4.88
C ASN A 192 4.38 -1.38 -4.28
N TRP A 193 4.28 -2.53 -4.95
CA TRP A 193 3.54 -3.69 -4.44
C TRP A 193 4.17 -4.28 -3.17
N ILE A 194 5.50 -4.31 -3.10
CA ILE A 194 6.23 -4.78 -1.92
C ILE A 194 6.02 -3.80 -0.75
N MET A 195 6.15 -2.48 -1.01
CA MET A 195 5.91 -1.44 0.00
C MET A 195 4.47 -1.46 0.51
N GLN A 196 3.48 -1.67 -0.37
CA GLN A 196 2.08 -1.83 0.01
C GLN A 196 1.88 -3.02 0.96
N LYS A 197 2.50 -4.17 0.67
CA LYS A 197 2.44 -5.35 1.53
C LYS A 197 3.09 -5.11 2.89
N GLU A 198 4.23 -4.44 2.92
CA GLU A 198 4.89 -4.07 4.18
C GLU A 198 4.07 -3.05 4.98
N LEU A 199 3.43 -2.09 4.31
CA LEU A 199 2.52 -1.13 4.94
C LEU A 199 1.34 -1.83 5.62
N GLN A 200 0.75 -2.85 4.97
CA GLN A 200 -0.30 -3.67 5.58
C GLN A 200 0.21 -4.40 6.84
N ASN A 201 1.41 -4.99 6.79
CA ASN A 201 2.01 -5.61 7.97
C ASN A 201 2.20 -4.62 9.12
N ILE A 202 2.61 -3.38 8.81
CA ILE A 202 2.78 -2.32 9.83
C ILE A 202 1.43 -1.94 10.45
N HIS A 203 0.36 -1.87 9.66
CA HIS A 203 -0.98 -1.61 10.19
C HIS A 203 -1.38 -2.69 11.20
N GLU A 204 -1.09 -3.97 10.91
CA GLU A 204 -1.35 -5.07 11.82
C GLU A 204 -0.50 -4.94 13.11
N PHE A 205 0.80 -4.59 13.00
CA PHE A 205 1.66 -4.42 14.17
C PHE A 205 1.16 -3.28 15.09
N ILE A 206 0.68 -2.17 14.50
CA ILE A 206 0.09 -1.07 15.27
C ILE A 206 -1.19 -1.52 15.97
N ALA A 207 -2.07 -2.22 15.27
CA ALA A 207 -3.33 -2.69 15.81
C ALA A 207 -3.13 -3.75 16.90
N ASP A 208 -2.22 -4.70 16.68
CA ASP A 208 -1.88 -5.74 17.66
C ASP A 208 -1.29 -5.15 18.94
N ARG A 209 -0.32 -4.25 18.81
CA ARG A 209 0.34 -3.61 19.94
C ARG A 209 -0.63 -2.82 20.81
N ASP A 210 -1.57 -2.11 20.20
CA ASP A 210 -2.57 -1.32 20.91
C ASP A 210 -3.64 -2.23 21.53
N ALA A 211 -4.03 -3.33 20.86
CA ALA A 211 -5.01 -4.29 21.35
C ALA A 211 -4.48 -5.11 22.53
N VAL A 212 -3.19 -5.43 22.57
CA VAL A 212 -2.57 -6.11 23.73
C VAL A 212 -2.40 -5.15 24.90
N GLY A 213 -2.03 -3.90 24.64
CA GLY A 213 -1.76 -2.90 25.70
C GLY A 213 -0.75 -3.42 26.72
N THR A 214 -1.14 -3.42 28.00
CA THR A 214 -0.37 -4.00 29.13
C THR A 214 -0.76 -5.45 29.43
N GLY A 215 -1.58 -6.07 28.57
CA GLY A 215 -2.11 -7.42 28.77
C GLY A 215 -1.12 -8.53 28.46
N GLU A 216 -1.58 -9.76 28.57
CA GLU A 216 -0.78 -10.96 28.29
C GLU A 216 -0.60 -11.16 26.79
N VAL A 217 0.62 -10.94 26.31
CA VAL A 217 1.02 -11.16 24.91
C VAL A 217 0.71 -12.60 24.47
N ASP A 218 0.94 -13.58 25.36
CA ASP A 218 0.72 -15.01 25.07
C ASP A 218 -0.75 -15.33 24.79
N ALA A 219 -1.68 -14.75 25.57
CA ALA A 219 -3.12 -14.93 25.37
C ALA A 219 -3.57 -14.35 24.02
N PHE A 220 -3.05 -13.17 23.66
CA PHE A 220 -3.36 -12.53 22.39
C PHE A 220 -2.76 -13.31 21.19
N ALA A 221 -1.52 -13.77 21.31
CA ALA A 221 -0.88 -14.61 20.29
C ALA A 221 -1.64 -15.91 20.06
N LYS A 222 -2.13 -16.54 21.15
CA LYS A 222 -2.98 -17.74 21.08
C LYS A 222 -4.31 -17.45 20.39
N MET A 223 -4.95 -16.33 20.68
CA MET A 223 -6.18 -15.88 20.01
C MET A 223 -5.93 -15.67 18.51
N LEU A 224 -4.85 -14.98 18.11
CA LEU A 224 -4.49 -14.80 16.71
C LEU A 224 -4.30 -16.15 16.00
N LEU A 225 -3.60 -17.08 16.63
CA LEU A 225 -3.41 -18.43 16.08
C LEU A 225 -4.74 -19.17 15.96
N GLN A 226 -5.61 -19.13 16.95
CA GLN A 226 -6.93 -19.76 16.93
C GLN A 226 -7.83 -19.17 15.83
N THR A 227 -7.84 -17.84 15.68
CA THR A 227 -8.64 -17.16 14.64
C THR A 227 -8.17 -17.56 13.24
N TYR A 228 -6.86 -17.69 13.04
CA TYR A 228 -6.30 -18.06 11.73
C TYR A 228 -6.36 -19.55 11.43
N TYR A 229 -6.15 -20.40 12.42
CA TYR A 229 -6.04 -21.86 12.23
C TYR A 229 -7.27 -22.63 12.69
N GLY A 230 -8.24 -22.00 13.33
CA GLY A 230 -9.36 -22.64 14.00
C GLY A 230 -10.20 -23.62 13.17
N ASN A 231 -10.15 -23.54 11.84
CA ASN A 231 -10.88 -24.45 10.94
C ASN A 231 -10.03 -25.06 9.81
N HIS A 232 -8.72 -24.79 9.71
CA HIS A 232 -7.96 -25.13 8.49
C HIS A 232 -6.53 -25.65 8.72
N PHE A 233 -6.33 -26.56 9.65
CA PHE A 233 -5.00 -27.11 10.00
C PHE A 233 -4.26 -27.86 8.87
N LEU A 234 -4.86 -28.09 7.70
CA LEU A 234 -4.35 -29.05 6.70
C LEU A 234 -4.16 -28.53 5.26
N ASN A 235 -4.16 -27.21 5.00
CA ASN A 235 -3.98 -26.72 3.63
C ASN A 235 -2.55 -26.21 3.35
N PRO A 236 -1.82 -26.76 2.36
CA PRO A 236 -0.43 -26.37 2.06
C PRO A 236 -0.28 -24.95 1.49
N SER A 237 -1.36 -24.28 1.06
CA SER A 237 -1.34 -22.87 0.65
C SER A 237 -1.08 -21.89 1.82
N HIS A 238 -1.12 -22.35 3.06
CA HIS A 238 -0.91 -21.54 4.26
C HIS A 238 0.54 -21.12 4.53
N SER A 239 1.53 -21.65 3.80
CA SER A 239 2.94 -21.30 4.03
C SER A 239 3.25 -19.81 3.85
N PHE A 240 2.52 -19.13 2.96
CA PHE A 240 2.69 -17.69 2.75
C PHE A 240 2.08 -16.83 3.88
N TYR A 241 1.00 -17.29 4.50
CA TYR A 241 0.37 -16.63 5.66
C TYR A 241 1.16 -16.87 6.95
N TYR A 242 1.84 -18.00 7.07
CA TYR A 242 2.68 -18.33 8.23
C TYR A 242 3.74 -17.26 8.49
N SER A 243 4.34 -16.68 7.46
CA SER A 243 5.37 -15.65 7.61
C SER A 243 4.80 -14.34 8.18
N SER A 244 3.57 -13.96 7.84
CA SER A 244 2.92 -12.75 8.35
C SER A 244 2.56 -12.87 9.83
N ILE A 245 1.89 -13.96 10.24
CA ILE A 245 1.53 -14.20 11.65
C ILE A 245 2.76 -14.34 12.52
N LYS A 246 3.75 -15.13 12.08
CA LYS A 246 5.01 -15.26 12.80
C LYS A 246 5.66 -13.89 13.07
N ARG A 247 5.64 -13.01 12.08
CA ARG A 247 6.22 -11.67 12.20
C ARG A 247 5.39 -10.79 13.14
N ARG A 248 4.04 -10.88 13.14
CA ARG A 248 3.17 -10.21 14.12
C ARG A 248 3.52 -10.61 15.55
N ILE A 249 3.62 -11.91 15.81
CA ILE A 249 3.96 -12.43 17.15
C ILE A 249 5.36 -11.96 17.58
N ILE A 250 6.37 -12.04 16.70
CA ILE A 250 7.72 -11.55 17.02
C ILE A 250 7.70 -10.07 17.39
N MET A 251 6.96 -9.22 16.65
CA MET A 251 6.88 -7.79 16.91
C MET A 251 6.12 -7.42 18.18
N LEU A 252 5.30 -8.35 18.72
CA LEU A 252 4.64 -8.17 20.02
C LEU A 252 5.57 -8.51 21.19
N THR A 253 6.57 -9.37 20.98
CA THR A 253 7.51 -9.85 22.01
C THR A 253 8.80 -9.04 22.09
N THR A 254 9.01 -8.08 21.15
CA THR A 254 10.17 -7.19 21.07
C THR A 254 9.87 -5.84 21.67
#